data_b8aae9740f57ade7fe34f7ce9c387ee4
#
_entry.id   b8aae9740f57ade7fe34f7ce9c387ee4
#
_cell.length_a   1.000
_cell.length_b   1.000
_cell.length_c   1.000
_cell.angle_alpha   90.00
_cell.angle_beta   90.00
_cell.angle_gamma   90.00
#
_symmetry.space_group_name_H-M   'P 1'
#
loop_
_entity.id
_entity.type
_entity.pdbx_description
1 polymer ?
#
loop_
_entity_poly.entity_id
_entity_poly.type
_entity_poly.pdbx_seq_one_letter_code
_entity_poly.pdbx_strand_id
1 'polypeptide(L)'
;MSTKTWKYWLGDLFAGALIGVVVALAHHALVPRSLGILGGVILGMFVGMGAQMAVCVLLGSLLGSMEMMIPGMIVGMLGMLLPVLPLRELGLEVGLGAALGLVVFFGFDIWNTRLQGKELRFGLPQGLEKIEKVRQSSGSPTGWWNSPRLYDALESAGSKRRAAAQKELFQAMDGKVLFAAAGTGLNFANFPPGKDIVAIDLSREMLDAAQPRAKCYQGCLCLQEADLEQLPFANESFDTVATSSTLCSVANPVRSLRELHRVLKPGGRLLMFEHVRSRNPVLALELDLMNAVLHRAGPEMNRDTVSNVQRAGFLIDRIRCAYLDIFLAIEAHKGTLAAATAA
;
A
#
# COMPACT_ATOMS: atom_id res chain seq x y z
N MET A 1 -22.22 7.21 8.95
CA MET A 1 -21.59 6.31 7.97
C MET A 1 -22.24 6.54 6.63
N SER A 2 -21.49 6.89 5.58
CA SER A 2 -22.05 7.07 4.25
C SER A 2 -22.50 5.71 3.67
N THR A 3 -23.53 5.73 2.79
CA THR A 3 -24.08 4.51 2.15
C THR A 3 -23.03 3.68 1.38
N LYS A 4 -21.90 4.26 0.99
CA LYS A 4 -20.77 3.57 0.36
C LYS A 4 -19.94 2.76 1.37
N THR A 5 -19.84 3.19 2.61
CA THR A 5 -18.98 2.58 3.64
C THR A 5 -19.56 1.27 4.15
N TRP A 6 -20.88 1.15 4.31
CA TRP A 6 -21.51 -0.06 4.83
C TRP A 6 -21.39 -1.28 3.91
N LYS A 7 -21.36 -1.07 2.57
CA LYS A 7 -21.17 -2.15 1.59
C LYS A 7 -19.79 -2.79 1.70
N TYR A 8 -18.75 -1.98 1.87
CA TYR A 8 -17.41 -2.51 2.09
C TYR A 8 -17.31 -3.22 3.45
N TRP A 9 -17.91 -2.66 4.48
CA TRP A 9 -17.94 -3.26 5.81
C TRP A 9 -18.58 -4.65 5.80
N LEU A 10 -19.77 -4.80 5.20
CA LEU A 10 -20.40 -6.11 5.05
C LEU A 10 -19.57 -7.06 4.15
N GLY A 11 -18.98 -6.53 3.08
CA GLY A 11 -18.10 -7.28 2.20
C GLY A 11 -16.88 -7.83 2.97
N ASP A 12 -16.27 -7.03 3.81
CA ASP A 12 -15.12 -7.42 4.62
C ASP A 12 -15.48 -8.52 5.63
N LEU A 13 -16.62 -8.40 6.32
CA LEU A 13 -17.09 -9.44 7.24
C LEU A 13 -17.40 -10.75 6.51
N PHE A 14 -18.10 -10.67 5.37
CA PHE A 14 -18.36 -11.85 4.53
C PHE A 14 -17.05 -12.51 4.07
N ALA A 15 -16.11 -11.70 3.61
CA ALA A 15 -14.82 -12.20 3.16
C ALA A 15 -14.01 -12.82 4.31
N GLY A 16 -14.04 -12.22 5.49
CA GLY A 16 -13.42 -12.78 6.68
C GLY A 16 -13.98 -14.15 7.04
N ALA A 17 -15.32 -14.28 7.07
CA ALA A 17 -15.98 -15.56 7.30
C ALA A 17 -15.60 -16.59 6.22
N LEU A 18 -15.61 -16.21 4.94
CA LEU A 18 -15.25 -17.09 3.83
C LEU A 18 -13.79 -17.53 3.91
N ILE A 19 -12.86 -16.63 4.19
CA ILE A 19 -11.45 -16.99 4.39
C ILE A 19 -11.32 -18.02 5.51
N GLY A 20 -11.98 -17.78 6.65
CA GLY A 20 -11.95 -18.70 7.77
C GLY A 20 -12.51 -20.09 7.44
N VAL A 21 -13.61 -20.15 6.69
CA VAL A 21 -14.19 -21.41 6.17
C VAL A 21 -13.19 -22.13 5.26
N VAL A 22 -12.63 -21.43 4.27
CA VAL A 22 -11.71 -22.03 3.29
C VAL A 22 -10.43 -22.50 3.97
N VAL A 23 -9.91 -21.74 4.94
CA VAL A 23 -8.76 -22.14 5.77
C VAL A 23 -9.08 -23.42 6.55
N ALA A 24 -10.24 -23.51 7.21
CA ALA A 24 -10.66 -24.70 7.97
C ALA A 24 -10.80 -25.94 7.06
N LEU A 25 -11.45 -25.78 5.90
CA LEU A 25 -11.58 -26.86 4.92
C LEU A 25 -10.22 -27.34 4.38
N ALA A 26 -9.33 -26.40 4.09
CA ALA A 26 -7.98 -26.73 3.62
C ALA A 26 -7.16 -27.46 4.71
N HIS A 27 -7.27 -27.07 5.95
CA HIS A 27 -6.64 -27.76 7.08
C HIS A 27 -7.21 -29.16 7.23
N HIS A 28 -8.53 -29.31 7.21
CA HIS A 28 -9.17 -30.62 7.33
C HIS A 28 -8.71 -31.60 6.23
N ALA A 29 -8.57 -31.08 5.00
CA ALA A 29 -8.20 -31.89 3.84
C ALA A 29 -6.68 -32.19 3.72
N LEU A 30 -5.84 -31.24 4.10
CA LEU A 30 -4.41 -31.25 3.75
C LEU A 30 -3.46 -31.43 4.94
N VAL A 31 -3.92 -31.24 6.18
CA VAL A 31 -3.07 -31.40 7.38
C VAL A 31 -3.37 -32.74 8.08
N PRO A 32 -2.51 -33.75 7.93
CA PRO A 32 -2.70 -35.04 8.57
C PRO A 32 -2.62 -34.94 10.10
N ARG A 33 -3.59 -35.47 10.80
CA ARG A 33 -3.63 -35.49 12.28
C ARG A 33 -2.50 -36.33 12.90
N SER A 34 -1.88 -37.19 12.11
CA SER A 34 -0.73 -38.03 12.52
C SER A 34 0.57 -37.26 12.72
N LEU A 35 0.68 -35.99 12.27
CA LEU A 35 1.91 -35.20 12.33
C LEU A 35 2.29 -34.71 13.76
N GLY A 36 1.43 -34.95 14.77
CA GLY A 36 1.60 -34.39 16.09
C GLY A 36 1.43 -32.86 16.10
N ILE A 37 1.54 -32.26 17.28
CA ILE A 37 1.27 -30.81 17.49
C ILE A 37 2.19 -29.93 16.64
N LEU A 38 3.51 -30.14 16.73
CA LEU A 38 4.49 -29.28 16.07
C LEU A 38 4.38 -29.37 14.53
N GLY A 39 4.29 -30.58 13.99
CA GLY A 39 4.11 -30.79 12.55
C GLY A 39 2.78 -30.22 12.03
N GLY A 40 1.71 -30.42 12.81
CA GLY A 40 0.39 -29.87 12.50
C GLY A 40 0.38 -28.35 12.46
N VAL A 41 1.03 -27.68 13.42
CA VAL A 41 1.15 -26.21 13.45
C VAL A 41 1.95 -25.69 12.25
N ILE A 42 3.11 -26.27 11.96
CA ILE A 42 3.97 -25.81 10.86
C ILE A 42 3.26 -26.00 9.51
N LEU A 43 2.77 -27.19 9.22
CA LEU A 43 2.07 -27.44 7.96
C LEU A 43 0.77 -26.64 7.87
N GLY A 44 0.04 -26.54 8.99
CA GLY A 44 -1.20 -25.76 9.10
C GLY A 44 -0.98 -24.28 8.76
N MET A 45 0.11 -23.69 9.20
CA MET A 45 0.45 -22.31 8.86
C MET A 45 0.60 -22.12 7.33
N PHE A 46 1.35 -22.99 6.65
CA PHE A 46 1.52 -22.91 5.20
C PHE A 46 0.21 -23.14 4.44
N VAL A 47 -0.56 -24.13 4.86
CA VAL A 47 -1.86 -24.46 4.25
C VAL A 47 -2.84 -23.29 4.45
N GLY A 48 -2.92 -22.73 5.66
CA GLY A 48 -3.76 -21.58 5.98
C GLY A 48 -3.38 -20.33 5.19
N MET A 49 -2.10 -20.04 5.07
CA MET A 49 -1.59 -18.92 4.27
C MET A 49 -1.88 -19.10 2.77
N GLY A 50 -1.73 -20.31 2.23
CA GLY A 50 -2.07 -20.60 0.84
C GLY A 50 -3.57 -20.48 0.57
N ALA A 51 -4.40 -21.02 1.45
CA ALA A 51 -5.85 -20.99 1.33
C ALA A 51 -6.42 -19.56 1.38
N GLN A 52 -5.97 -18.75 2.35
CA GLN A 52 -6.38 -17.35 2.43
C GLN A 52 -5.92 -16.53 1.21
N MET A 53 -4.69 -16.77 0.72
CA MET A 53 -4.18 -16.07 -0.45
C MET A 53 -5.05 -16.31 -1.69
N ALA A 54 -5.51 -17.55 -1.90
CA ALA A 54 -6.42 -17.88 -3.01
C ALA A 54 -7.73 -17.06 -2.91
N VAL A 55 -8.33 -16.95 -1.73
CA VAL A 55 -9.54 -16.14 -1.53
C VAL A 55 -9.24 -14.65 -1.72
N CYS A 56 -8.11 -14.15 -1.22
CA CYS A 56 -7.73 -12.74 -1.38
C CYS A 56 -7.49 -12.35 -2.85
N VAL A 57 -6.91 -13.22 -3.65
CA VAL A 57 -6.77 -12.99 -5.10
C VAL A 57 -8.12 -12.90 -5.79
N LEU A 58 -9.07 -13.77 -5.42
CA LEU A 58 -10.41 -13.77 -6.01
C LEU A 58 -11.24 -12.55 -5.60
N LEU A 59 -11.23 -12.17 -4.33
CA LEU A 59 -12.06 -11.09 -3.80
C LEU A 59 -11.35 -9.72 -3.78
N GLY A 60 -10.04 -9.68 -3.93
CA GLY A 60 -9.25 -8.43 -3.87
C GLY A 60 -9.68 -7.40 -4.91
N SER A 61 -10.08 -7.83 -6.10
CA SER A 61 -10.63 -6.96 -7.15
C SER A 61 -11.95 -6.28 -6.78
N LEU A 62 -12.71 -6.87 -5.86
CA LEU A 62 -14.02 -6.36 -5.41
C LEU A 62 -13.94 -5.55 -4.13
N LEU A 63 -13.07 -5.95 -3.20
CA LEU A 63 -13.01 -5.40 -1.84
C LEU A 63 -11.72 -4.61 -1.54
N GLY A 64 -10.74 -4.67 -2.42
CA GLY A 64 -9.42 -4.07 -2.25
C GLY A 64 -8.40 -5.12 -1.81
N SER A 65 -7.31 -5.23 -2.57
CA SER A 65 -6.30 -6.28 -2.36
C SER A 65 -5.63 -6.18 -0.99
N MET A 66 -5.19 -5.00 -0.60
CA MET A 66 -4.51 -4.77 0.68
C MET A 66 -5.45 -4.91 1.89
N GLU A 67 -6.67 -4.40 1.76
CA GLU A 67 -7.70 -4.46 2.79
C GLU A 67 -8.13 -5.90 3.10
N MET A 68 -7.96 -6.80 2.12
CA MET A 68 -8.23 -8.22 2.26
C MET A 68 -7.01 -9.01 2.73
N MET A 69 -5.82 -8.70 2.19
CA MET A 69 -4.61 -9.47 2.44
C MET A 69 -4.17 -9.38 3.91
N ILE A 70 -4.16 -8.17 4.48
CA ILE A 70 -3.64 -7.94 5.83
C ILE A 70 -4.44 -8.71 6.90
N PRO A 71 -5.76 -8.50 7.06
CA PRO A 71 -6.51 -9.31 8.03
C PRO A 71 -6.60 -10.78 7.63
N GLY A 72 -6.61 -11.09 6.31
CA GLY A 72 -6.64 -12.45 5.81
C GLY A 72 -5.42 -13.26 6.21
N MET A 73 -4.22 -12.70 6.19
CA MET A 73 -3.00 -13.38 6.65
C MET A 73 -3.09 -13.75 8.13
N ILE A 74 -3.62 -12.88 8.98
CA ILE A 74 -3.84 -13.18 10.40
C ILE A 74 -4.79 -14.36 10.54
N VAL A 75 -5.88 -14.42 9.75
CA VAL A 75 -6.80 -15.58 9.75
C VAL A 75 -6.08 -16.84 9.32
N GLY A 76 -5.28 -16.78 8.24
CA GLY A 76 -4.50 -17.91 7.75
C GLY A 76 -3.48 -18.42 8.78
N MET A 77 -2.76 -17.50 9.43
CA MET A 77 -1.80 -17.83 10.48
C MET A 77 -2.47 -18.41 11.73
N LEU A 78 -3.52 -17.79 12.24
CA LEU A 78 -4.24 -18.29 13.41
C LEU A 78 -4.98 -19.60 13.13
N GLY A 79 -5.37 -19.82 11.87
CA GLY A 79 -5.94 -21.08 11.41
C GLY A 79 -5.05 -22.29 11.66
N MET A 80 -3.71 -22.10 11.79
CA MET A 80 -2.76 -23.19 12.13
C MET A 80 -3.12 -23.92 13.44
N LEU A 81 -3.91 -23.30 14.30
CA LEU A 81 -4.36 -23.90 15.56
C LEU A 81 -5.51 -24.89 15.35
N LEU A 82 -6.28 -24.79 14.26
CA LEU A 82 -7.45 -25.67 14.01
C LEU A 82 -7.09 -27.16 13.98
N PRO A 83 -6.00 -27.61 13.27
CA PRO A 83 -5.64 -29.01 13.22
C PRO A 83 -5.20 -29.60 14.56
N VAL A 84 -4.78 -28.74 15.51
CA VAL A 84 -4.29 -29.14 16.83
C VAL A 84 -5.41 -29.28 17.85
N LEU A 85 -6.56 -28.64 17.60
CA LEU A 85 -7.71 -28.76 18.47
C LEU A 85 -8.31 -30.18 18.37
N PRO A 86 -8.83 -30.72 19.49
CA PRO A 86 -9.43 -32.05 19.51
C PRO A 86 -10.83 -32.09 18.88
N LEU A 87 -10.99 -31.39 17.77
CA LEU A 87 -12.22 -31.31 17.01
C LEU A 87 -12.35 -32.52 16.11
N ARG A 88 -13.48 -33.20 16.14
CA ARG A 88 -13.73 -34.41 15.32
C ARG A 88 -14.75 -34.18 14.23
N GLU A 89 -15.50 -33.08 14.29
CA GLU A 89 -16.58 -32.77 13.38
C GLU A 89 -16.18 -31.61 12.44
N LEU A 90 -16.24 -31.87 11.13
CA LEU A 90 -15.94 -30.86 10.10
C LEU A 90 -16.81 -29.59 10.29
N GLY A 91 -18.08 -29.77 10.65
CA GLY A 91 -18.98 -28.63 10.87
C GLY A 91 -18.50 -27.69 11.98
N LEU A 92 -17.92 -28.25 13.06
CA LEU A 92 -17.36 -27.45 14.14
C LEU A 92 -16.06 -26.73 13.73
N GLU A 93 -15.16 -27.42 12.99
CA GLU A 93 -13.94 -26.80 12.46
C GLU A 93 -14.28 -25.64 11.53
N VAL A 94 -15.22 -25.82 10.62
CA VAL A 94 -15.70 -24.79 9.67
C VAL A 94 -16.37 -23.62 10.43
N GLY A 95 -17.21 -23.91 11.41
CA GLY A 95 -17.86 -22.90 12.25
C GLY A 95 -16.85 -22.05 13.02
N LEU A 96 -15.83 -22.66 13.60
CA LEU A 96 -14.76 -21.96 14.30
C LEU A 96 -13.87 -21.14 13.33
N GLY A 97 -13.57 -21.67 12.16
CA GLY A 97 -12.87 -20.93 11.11
C GLY A 97 -13.63 -19.68 10.68
N ALA A 98 -14.93 -19.81 10.42
CA ALA A 98 -15.78 -18.68 10.08
C ALA A 98 -15.83 -17.63 11.20
N ALA A 99 -15.98 -18.06 12.45
CA ALA A 99 -16.00 -17.18 13.61
C ALA A 99 -14.66 -16.45 13.77
N LEU A 100 -13.54 -17.16 13.59
CA LEU A 100 -12.20 -16.56 13.62
C LEU A 100 -12.07 -15.45 12.55
N GLY A 101 -12.47 -15.73 11.33
CA GLY A 101 -12.44 -14.77 10.23
C GLY A 101 -13.27 -13.53 10.53
N LEU A 102 -14.50 -13.70 11.03
CA LEU A 102 -15.36 -12.59 11.44
C LEU A 102 -14.73 -11.74 12.55
N VAL A 103 -14.19 -12.36 13.58
CA VAL A 103 -13.58 -11.66 14.73
C VAL A 103 -12.36 -10.86 14.28
N VAL A 104 -11.50 -11.45 13.44
CA VAL A 104 -10.29 -10.78 12.93
C VAL A 104 -10.68 -9.58 12.07
N PHE A 105 -11.54 -9.75 11.07
CA PHE A 105 -11.93 -8.66 10.18
C PHE A 105 -12.67 -7.54 10.91
N PHE A 106 -13.56 -7.88 11.84
CA PHE A 106 -14.24 -6.89 12.67
C PHE A 106 -13.26 -6.13 13.59
N GLY A 107 -12.29 -6.83 14.17
CA GLY A 107 -11.24 -6.23 14.99
C GLY A 107 -10.37 -5.26 14.19
N PHE A 108 -10.00 -5.62 12.95
CA PHE A 108 -9.26 -4.75 12.04
C PHE A 108 -10.06 -3.52 11.62
N ASP A 109 -11.36 -3.66 11.36
CA ASP A 109 -12.23 -2.52 11.04
C ASP A 109 -12.33 -1.53 12.19
N ILE A 110 -12.53 -2.00 13.43
CA ILE A 110 -12.50 -1.14 14.62
C ILE A 110 -11.14 -0.44 14.75
N TRP A 111 -10.05 -1.18 14.58
CA TRP A 111 -8.70 -0.62 14.70
C TRP A 111 -8.43 0.42 13.61
N ASN A 112 -8.75 0.11 12.36
CA ASN A 112 -8.63 1.04 11.24
C ASN A 112 -9.45 2.32 11.49
N THR A 113 -10.70 2.17 11.92
CA THR A 113 -11.59 3.32 12.24
C THR A 113 -10.98 4.21 13.34
N ARG A 114 -10.29 3.62 14.31
CA ARG A 114 -9.61 4.37 15.37
C ARG A 114 -8.35 5.08 14.91
N LEU A 115 -7.66 4.56 13.91
CA LEU A 115 -6.42 5.15 13.38
C LEU A 115 -6.68 6.13 12.25
N GLN A 116 -7.75 5.95 11.48
CA GLN A 116 -8.03 6.76 10.30
C GLN A 116 -8.10 8.26 10.66
N GLY A 117 -7.33 9.06 9.92
CA GLY A 117 -7.21 10.50 10.14
C GLY A 117 -6.32 10.91 11.32
N LYS A 118 -5.81 9.97 12.14
CA LYS A 118 -4.86 10.33 13.20
C LYS A 118 -3.56 10.82 12.62
N GLU A 119 -3.05 11.89 13.20
CA GLU A 119 -1.70 12.38 12.94
C GLU A 119 -0.67 11.53 13.69
N LEU A 120 0.34 11.08 12.95
CA LEU A 120 1.48 10.38 13.51
C LEU A 120 2.64 11.36 13.69
N ARG A 121 3.24 11.33 14.88
CA ARG A 121 4.50 12.04 15.14
C ARG A 121 5.66 11.08 14.89
N PHE A 122 6.53 11.45 13.98
CA PHE A 122 7.79 10.76 13.73
C PHE A 122 8.90 11.63 14.33
N GLY A 123 9.71 11.04 15.22
CA GLY A 123 10.97 11.67 15.66
C GLY A 123 11.95 11.76 14.49
N LEU A 124 12.93 12.65 14.59
CA LEU A 124 14.07 12.62 13.68
C LEU A 124 14.71 11.24 13.75
N PRO A 125 15.15 10.65 12.62
CA PRO A 125 15.80 9.35 12.61
C PRO A 125 17.04 9.43 13.50
N GLN A 126 17.05 8.67 14.59
CA GLN A 126 18.25 8.48 15.39
C GLN A 126 19.22 7.63 14.56
N GLY A 127 20.29 8.24 14.12
CA GLY A 127 21.36 7.59 13.37
C GLY A 127 21.11 7.55 11.87
N LEU A 128 21.56 8.57 11.16
CA LEU A 128 21.67 8.61 9.69
C LEU A 128 22.56 7.49 9.10
N GLU A 129 23.16 6.64 9.93
CA GLU A 129 24.19 5.67 9.55
C GLU A 129 23.71 4.26 9.16
N LYS A 130 22.51 3.85 9.45
CA LYS A 130 21.97 2.65 8.82
C LYS A 130 21.43 3.00 7.44
N ILE A 131 22.36 3.18 6.50
CA ILE A 131 22.05 3.04 5.08
C ILE A 131 21.37 1.67 4.97
N GLU A 132 20.03 1.69 4.81
CA GLU A 132 19.32 0.54 4.30
C GLU A 132 20.16 0.05 3.12
N LYS A 133 20.66 -1.20 3.17
CA LYS A 133 21.34 -1.77 2.01
C LYS A 133 20.36 -1.61 0.88
N VAL A 134 20.57 -0.60 0.03
CA VAL A 134 19.80 -0.38 -1.17
C VAL A 134 19.89 -1.71 -1.91
N ARG A 135 18.87 -2.55 -1.77
CA ARG A 135 18.74 -3.69 -2.63
C ARG A 135 18.61 -3.07 -4.01
N GLN A 136 19.68 -3.13 -4.78
CA GLN A 136 19.56 -2.92 -6.20
C GLN A 136 18.50 -3.91 -6.66
N SER A 137 17.27 -3.47 -6.79
CA SER A 137 16.29 -4.19 -7.55
C SER A 137 16.88 -4.24 -8.94
N SER A 138 17.46 -5.37 -9.28
CA SER A 138 18.04 -5.60 -10.58
C SER A 138 16.91 -5.50 -11.59
N GLY A 139 16.80 -4.37 -12.22
CA GLY A 139 16.25 -4.32 -13.52
C GLY A 139 14.79 -3.99 -13.67
N SER A 140 14.48 -3.90 -14.86
CA SER A 140 13.20 -3.81 -15.56
C SER A 140 12.00 -4.24 -14.74
N PRO A 141 10.95 -3.46 -14.70
CA PRO A 141 9.72 -3.79 -14.03
C PRO A 141 9.07 -5.01 -14.69
N THR A 142 9.31 -6.20 -14.17
CA THR A 142 8.77 -7.48 -14.68
C THR A 142 7.64 -8.03 -13.80
N GLY A 143 6.97 -7.18 -13.04
CA GLY A 143 5.89 -7.60 -12.14
C GLY A 143 4.50 -7.46 -12.77
N TRP A 144 3.51 -8.07 -12.13
CA TRP A 144 2.09 -8.00 -12.51
C TRP A 144 1.53 -6.57 -12.55
N TRP A 145 2.10 -5.65 -11.78
CA TRP A 145 1.74 -4.23 -11.79
C TRP A 145 2.15 -3.49 -13.07
N ASN A 146 2.90 -4.10 -13.96
CA ASN A 146 3.16 -3.57 -15.29
C ASN A 146 2.10 -3.96 -16.32
N SER A 147 1.17 -4.85 -15.95
CA SER A 147 0.00 -5.12 -16.76
C SER A 147 -1.14 -4.17 -16.35
N PRO A 148 -1.50 -3.17 -17.18
CA PRO A 148 -2.53 -2.20 -16.84
C PRO A 148 -3.87 -2.84 -16.44
N ARG A 149 -4.27 -3.90 -17.13
CA ARG A 149 -5.53 -4.61 -16.86
C ARG A 149 -5.51 -5.30 -15.50
N LEU A 150 -4.40 -5.97 -15.17
CA LEU A 150 -4.27 -6.68 -13.89
C LEU A 150 -4.12 -5.69 -12.73
N TYR A 151 -3.34 -4.62 -12.93
CA TYR A 151 -3.23 -3.52 -11.98
C TYR A 151 -4.60 -2.91 -11.68
N ASP A 152 -5.36 -2.52 -12.70
CA ASP A 152 -6.71 -1.97 -12.52
C ASP A 152 -7.66 -2.94 -11.83
N ALA A 153 -7.60 -4.23 -12.16
CA ALA A 153 -8.44 -5.24 -11.53
C ALA A 153 -8.14 -5.36 -10.02
N LEU A 154 -6.87 -5.29 -9.61
CA LEU A 154 -6.49 -5.47 -8.21
C LEU A 154 -6.56 -4.17 -7.39
N GLU A 155 -6.25 -3.01 -8.00
CA GLU A 155 -6.14 -1.75 -7.26
C GLU A 155 -7.40 -0.88 -7.29
N SER A 156 -8.32 -1.07 -8.25
CA SER A 156 -9.51 -0.20 -8.38
C SER A 156 -10.38 -0.15 -7.13
N ALA A 157 -10.61 -1.26 -6.47
CA ALA A 157 -11.45 -1.31 -5.28
C ALA A 157 -10.76 -0.63 -4.09
N GLY A 158 -9.49 -0.92 -3.86
CA GLY A 158 -8.68 -0.28 -2.82
C GLY A 158 -8.54 1.23 -3.05
N SER A 159 -8.29 1.66 -4.28
CA SER A 159 -8.23 3.07 -4.65
C SER A 159 -9.55 3.80 -4.33
N LYS A 160 -10.71 3.19 -4.64
CA LYS A 160 -12.03 3.75 -4.30
C LYS A 160 -12.25 3.85 -2.79
N ARG A 161 -11.78 2.89 -2.02
CA ARG A 161 -11.89 2.88 -0.54
C ARG A 161 -11.06 4.02 0.07
N ARG A 162 -9.87 4.26 -0.47
CA ARG A 162 -8.92 5.28 0.00
C ARG A 162 -9.12 6.65 -0.66
N ALA A 163 -10.04 6.77 -1.63
CA ALA A 163 -10.24 7.98 -2.44
C ALA A 163 -10.49 9.25 -1.61
N ALA A 164 -11.21 9.15 -0.49
CA ALA A 164 -11.49 10.31 0.37
C ALA A 164 -10.19 10.91 0.95
N ALA A 165 -9.29 10.05 1.46
CA ALA A 165 -8.01 10.49 2.03
C ALA A 165 -7.06 11.00 0.94
N GLN A 166 -7.04 10.36 -0.23
CA GLN A 166 -6.26 10.84 -1.38
C GLN A 166 -6.78 12.20 -1.87
N LYS A 167 -8.10 12.36 -2.01
CA LYS A 167 -8.71 13.62 -2.43
C LYS A 167 -8.39 14.74 -1.44
N GLU A 168 -8.47 14.47 -0.15
CA GLU A 168 -8.13 15.46 0.88
C GLU A 168 -6.66 15.89 0.76
N LEU A 169 -5.72 14.95 0.61
CA LEU A 169 -4.31 15.24 0.42
C LEU A 169 -4.07 16.07 -0.85
N PHE A 170 -4.63 15.65 -1.98
CA PHE A 170 -4.36 16.27 -3.27
C PHE A 170 -5.08 17.64 -3.45
N GLN A 171 -6.04 18.01 -2.59
CA GLN A 171 -6.56 19.38 -2.58
C GLN A 171 -5.48 20.43 -2.27
N ALA A 172 -4.37 20.01 -1.65
CA ALA A 172 -3.23 20.89 -1.38
C ALA A 172 -2.31 21.10 -2.61
N MET A 173 -2.59 20.50 -3.76
CA MET A 173 -1.86 20.75 -5.01
C MET A 173 -2.03 22.21 -5.42
N ASP A 174 -0.93 22.90 -5.71
CA ASP A 174 -0.93 24.28 -6.18
C ASP A 174 0.15 24.55 -7.22
N GLY A 175 -0.04 25.58 -8.03
CA GLY A 175 0.86 25.96 -9.10
C GLY A 175 1.02 24.87 -10.15
N LYS A 176 2.23 24.74 -10.69
CA LYS A 176 2.62 23.67 -11.64
C LYS A 176 2.95 22.39 -10.88
N VAL A 177 2.24 21.33 -11.21
CA VAL A 177 2.27 20.04 -10.49
C VAL A 177 3.00 18.97 -11.29
N LEU A 178 3.92 18.25 -10.64
CA LEU A 178 4.44 16.97 -11.12
C LEU A 178 3.74 15.83 -10.35
N PHE A 179 3.07 14.93 -11.06
CA PHE A 179 2.55 13.69 -10.50
C PHE A 179 3.42 12.53 -10.95
N ALA A 180 4.16 11.93 -10.03
CA ALA A 180 5.13 10.88 -10.33
C ALA A 180 4.52 9.47 -10.19
N ALA A 181 4.88 8.57 -11.12
CA ALA A 181 4.36 7.21 -11.26
C ALA A 181 2.83 7.19 -11.39
N ALA A 182 2.35 7.76 -12.49
CA ALA A 182 0.94 7.92 -12.79
C ALA A 182 0.17 6.59 -12.91
N GLY A 183 0.86 5.51 -13.25
CA GLY A 183 0.25 4.22 -13.52
C GLY A 183 -0.82 4.34 -14.58
N THR A 184 -1.97 3.68 -14.36
CA THR A 184 -3.14 3.77 -15.24
C THR A 184 -3.99 5.02 -15.01
N GLY A 185 -3.58 5.94 -14.13
CA GLY A 185 -4.31 7.18 -13.84
C GLY A 185 -5.50 7.03 -12.88
N LEU A 186 -5.57 5.97 -12.06
CA LEU A 186 -6.66 5.78 -11.08
C LEU A 186 -6.83 6.97 -10.13
N ASN A 187 -5.74 7.71 -9.86
CA ASN A 187 -5.74 8.84 -8.94
C ASN A 187 -6.27 10.14 -9.56
N PHE A 188 -6.35 10.26 -10.88
CA PHE A 188 -6.72 11.52 -11.55
C PHE A 188 -8.10 12.03 -11.15
N ALA A 189 -9.04 11.13 -10.83
CA ALA A 189 -10.36 11.49 -10.32
C ALA A 189 -10.35 12.16 -8.92
N ASN A 190 -9.21 12.07 -8.20
CA ASN A 190 -9.04 12.64 -6.87
C ASN A 190 -8.34 14.01 -6.91
N PHE A 191 -7.87 14.45 -8.07
CA PHE A 191 -7.17 15.73 -8.22
C PHE A 191 -8.14 16.91 -8.18
N PRO A 192 -7.72 18.06 -7.64
CA PRO A 192 -8.49 19.29 -7.74
C PRO A 192 -8.59 19.75 -9.20
N PRO A 193 -9.72 20.28 -9.65
CA PRO A 193 -9.88 20.76 -11.02
C PRO A 193 -9.02 22.00 -11.30
N GLY A 194 -8.76 22.25 -12.58
CA GLY A 194 -8.13 23.50 -13.04
C GLY A 194 -6.62 23.60 -12.82
N LYS A 195 -5.93 22.51 -12.47
CA LYS A 195 -4.47 22.52 -12.28
C LYS A 195 -3.72 22.19 -13.58
N ASP A 196 -2.46 22.64 -13.65
CA ASP A 196 -1.49 22.27 -14.70
C ASP A 196 -0.61 21.13 -14.16
N ILE A 197 -0.85 19.92 -14.68
CA ILE A 197 -0.25 18.69 -14.16
C ILE A 197 0.54 18.00 -15.25
N VAL A 198 1.82 17.74 -14.98
CA VAL A 198 2.65 16.80 -15.73
C VAL A 198 2.64 15.48 -14.95
N ALA A 199 2.04 14.44 -15.53
CA ALA A 199 1.98 13.11 -14.93
C ALA A 199 2.95 12.19 -15.67
N ILE A 200 3.88 11.59 -14.92
CA ILE A 200 4.94 10.75 -15.49
C ILE A 200 4.81 9.30 -15.03
N ASP A 201 5.23 8.39 -15.90
CA ASP A 201 5.44 6.98 -15.57
C ASP A 201 6.61 6.42 -16.40
N LEU A 202 7.27 5.39 -15.89
CA LEU A 202 8.34 4.70 -16.61
C LEU A 202 7.77 3.79 -17.72
N SER A 203 6.54 3.30 -17.53
CA SER A 203 5.87 2.38 -18.45
C SER A 203 4.98 3.12 -19.44
N ARG A 204 5.34 3.04 -20.71
CA ARG A 204 4.51 3.55 -21.80
C ARG A 204 3.13 2.89 -21.82
N GLU A 205 3.05 1.60 -21.54
CA GLU A 205 1.80 0.86 -21.53
C GLU A 205 0.83 1.36 -20.42
N MET A 206 1.38 1.72 -19.24
CA MET A 206 0.60 2.35 -18.18
C MET A 206 0.08 3.71 -18.60
N LEU A 207 0.91 4.54 -19.23
CA LEU A 207 0.49 5.86 -19.72
C LEU A 207 -0.58 5.75 -20.82
N ASP A 208 -0.46 4.79 -21.72
CA ASP A 208 -1.48 4.55 -22.75
C ASP A 208 -2.83 4.17 -22.12
N ALA A 209 -2.82 3.36 -21.06
CA ALA A 209 -4.01 3.03 -20.29
C ALA A 209 -4.55 4.22 -19.45
N ALA A 210 -3.69 5.18 -19.09
CA ALA A 210 -4.09 6.40 -18.37
C ALA A 210 -4.75 7.45 -19.28
N GLN A 211 -4.51 7.42 -20.60
CA GLN A 211 -5.01 8.41 -21.55
C GLN A 211 -6.51 8.71 -21.45
N PRO A 212 -7.43 7.71 -21.37
CA PRO A 212 -8.85 7.99 -21.26
C PRO A 212 -9.19 8.75 -19.98
N ARG A 213 -8.50 8.45 -18.86
CA ARG A 213 -8.72 9.13 -17.58
C ARG A 213 -8.15 10.55 -17.59
N ALA A 214 -7.00 10.75 -18.23
CA ALA A 214 -6.39 12.05 -18.41
C ALA A 214 -7.29 13.01 -19.20
N LYS A 215 -7.96 12.53 -20.25
CA LYS A 215 -8.92 13.30 -21.05
C LYS A 215 -10.17 13.73 -20.26
N CYS A 216 -10.52 13.00 -19.20
CA CYS A 216 -11.65 13.34 -18.33
C CYS A 216 -11.28 14.35 -17.24
N TYR A 217 -10.00 14.70 -17.09
CA TYR A 217 -9.57 15.67 -16.09
C TYR A 217 -10.00 17.09 -16.48
N GLN A 218 -10.51 17.83 -15.49
CA GLN A 218 -10.96 19.21 -15.68
C GLN A 218 -9.81 20.20 -15.43
N GLY A 219 -8.86 20.25 -16.33
CA GLY A 219 -7.67 21.08 -16.27
C GLY A 219 -6.68 20.67 -17.36
N CYS A 220 -5.42 21.08 -17.25
CA CYS A 220 -4.35 20.65 -18.13
C CYS A 220 -3.64 19.45 -17.48
N LEU A 221 -3.68 18.25 -18.13
CA LEU A 221 -2.97 17.07 -17.68
C LEU A 221 -2.22 16.46 -18.84
N CYS A 222 -0.90 16.55 -18.79
CA CYS A 222 0.00 16.01 -19.80
C CYS A 222 0.64 14.71 -19.29
N LEU A 223 0.63 13.66 -20.10
CA LEU A 223 1.29 12.39 -19.80
C LEU A 223 2.65 12.35 -20.48
N GLN A 224 3.71 11.99 -19.74
CA GLN A 224 5.07 11.92 -20.24
C GLN A 224 5.78 10.68 -19.71
N GLU A 225 6.44 9.93 -20.57
CA GLU A 225 7.33 8.84 -20.17
C GLU A 225 8.61 9.40 -19.55
N ALA A 226 8.93 9.00 -18.33
CA ALA A 226 10.14 9.43 -17.62
C ALA A 226 10.51 8.47 -16.49
N ASP A 227 11.81 8.35 -16.23
CA ASP A 227 12.37 7.65 -15.08
C ASP A 227 12.41 8.59 -13.87
N LEU A 228 11.77 8.17 -12.78
CA LEU A 228 11.75 8.92 -11.53
C LEU A 228 13.14 9.06 -10.89
N GLU A 229 14.07 8.15 -11.18
CA GLU A 229 15.45 8.23 -10.70
C GLU A 229 16.32 9.18 -11.51
N GLN A 230 15.82 9.68 -12.68
CA GLN A 230 16.51 10.63 -13.55
C GLN A 230 15.50 11.47 -14.33
N LEU A 231 14.92 12.46 -13.67
CA LEU A 231 13.87 13.30 -14.24
C LEU A 231 14.39 14.25 -15.33
N PRO A 232 13.75 14.31 -16.51
CA PRO A 232 14.16 15.17 -17.64
C PRO A 232 13.66 16.62 -17.46
N PHE A 233 13.62 17.12 -16.21
CA PHE A 233 13.17 18.46 -15.90
C PHE A 233 14.32 19.27 -15.28
N ALA A 234 14.30 20.59 -15.50
CA ALA A 234 15.23 21.50 -14.87
C ALA A 234 15.00 21.55 -13.35
N ASN A 235 16.02 21.99 -12.61
CA ASN A 235 15.86 22.25 -11.17
C ASN A 235 14.73 23.26 -10.95
N GLU A 236 14.00 23.09 -9.84
CA GLU A 236 13.02 24.07 -9.37
C GLU A 236 11.92 24.41 -10.41
N SER A 237 11.45 23.38 -11.14
CA SER A 237 10.46 23.52 -12.22
C SER A 237 9.02 23.43 -11.76
N PHE A 238 8.78 22.87 -10.55
CA PHE A 238 7.44 22.57 -10.05
C PHE A 238 7.17 23.22 -8.70
N ASP A 239 5.93 23.67 -8.48
CA ASP A 239 5.45 24.21 -7.22
C ASP A 239 5.01 23.10 -6.26
N THR A 240 4.43 22.03 -6.84
CA THR A 240 4.00 20.84 -6.11
C THR A 240 4.51 19.59 -6.81
N VAL A 241 4.96 18.62 -6.03
CA VAL A 241 5.22 17.24 -6.46
C VAL A 241 4.28 16.31 -5.70
N ALA A 242 3.64 15.38 -6.39
CA ALA A 242 2.75 14.42 -5.74
C ALA A 242 3.03 12.99 -6.20
N THR A 243 2.82 12.02 -5.30
CA THR A 243 2.98 10.58 -5.56
C THR A 243 1.85 9.78 -4.94
N SER A 244 1.60 8.58 -5.46
CA SER A 244 0.66 7.63 -4.85
C SER A 244 1.11 6.20 -5.07
N SER A 245 1.42 5.48 -4.00
CA SER A 245 1.93 4.09 -4.02
C SER A 245 3.12 3.90 -4.96
N THR A 246 4.02 4.86 -4.96
CA THR A 246 5.15 4.97 -5.88
C THR A 246 6.42 4.36 -5.32
N LEU A 247 6.76 4.73 -4.07
CA LEU A 247 8.07 4.40 -3.52
C LEU A 247 8.24 2.92 -3.21
N CYS A 248 7.17 2.17 -3.09
CA CYS A 248 7.23 0.72 -2.96
C CYS A 248 7.71 0.02 -4.25
N SER A 249 7.63 0.68 -5.40
CA SER A 249 7.92 0.09 -6.73
C SER A 249 9.25 0.55 -7.35
N VAL A 250 9.83 1.66 -6.87
CA VAL A 250 11.10 2.18 -7.41
C VAL A 250 12.30 1.40 -6.90
N ALA A 251 13.36 1.33 -7.71
CA ALA A 251 14.58 0.62 -7.36
C ALA A 251 15.32 1.32 -6.20
N ASN A 252 15.52 2.63 -6.30
CA ASN A 252 16.20 3.42 -5.29
C ASN A 252 15.30 4.57 -4.78
N PRO A 253 14.54 4.37 -3.70
CA PRO A 253 13.58 5.37 -3.21
C PRO A 253 14.23 6.69 -2.79
N VAL A 254 15.43 6.65 -2.23
CA VAL A 254 16.14 7.89 -1.81
C VAL A 254 16.63 8.67 -3.03
N ARG A 255 17.10 7.99 -4.09
CA ARG A 255 17.49 8.64 -5.34
C ARG A 255 16.27 9.28 -6.02
N SER A 256 15.17 8.54 -6.12
CA SER A 256 13.91 9.07 -6.65
C SER A 256 13.44 10.31 -5.89
N LEU A 257 13.45 10.25 -4.56
CA LEU A 257 13.07 11.39 -3.71
C LEU A 257 14.03 12.59 -3.87
N ARG A 258 15.33 12.36 -4.07
CA ARG A 258 16.28 13.45 -4.35
C ARG A 258 16.01 14.10 -5.71
N GLU A 259 15.62 13.35 -6.72
CA GLU A 259 15.19 13.92 -8.00
C GLU A 259 13.89 14.74 -7.86
N LEU A 260 12.91 14.25 -7.08
CA LEU A 260 11.73 15.03 -6.76
C LEU A 260 12.08 16.31 -5.99
N HIS A 261 13.02 16.22 -5.04
CA HIS A 261 13.52 17.39 -4.32
C HIS A 261 14.24 18.38 -5.24
N ARG A 262 15.03 17.90 -6.21
CA ARG A 262 15.75 18.75 -7.18
C ARG A 262 14.80 19.57 -8.04
N VAL A 263 13.76 18.92 -8.57
CA VAL A 263 12.81 19.58 -9.48
C VAL A 263 11.77 20.45 -8.75
N LEU A 264 11.62 20.29 -7.45
CA LEU A 264 10.72 21.08 -6.63
C LEU A 264 11.35 22.44 -6.31
N LYS A 265 10.58 23.52 -6.43
CA LYS A 265 11.01 24.88 -6.05
C LYS A 265 11.31 24.99 -4.55
N PRO A 266 12.14 25.93 -4.11
CA PRO A 266 12.29 26.24 -2.67
C PRO A 266 10.94 26.56 -2.04
N GLY A 267 10.62 25.93 -0.91
CA GLY A 267 9.32 26.03 -0.25
C GLY A 267 8.17 25.31 -0.96
N GLY A 268 8.44 24.64 -2.08
CA GLY A 268 7.45 23.82 -2.80
C GLY A 268 7.03 22.60 -1.99
N ARG A 269 5.85 22.06 -2.28
CA ARG A 269 5.19 21.01 -1.51
C ARG A 269 5.42 19.62 -2.10
N LEU A 270 5.66 18.65 -1.23
CA LEU A 270 5.62 17.22 -1.54
C LEU A 270 4.38 16.60 -0.89
N LEU A 271 3.51 16.00 -1.71
CA LEU A 271 2.28 15.35 -1.29
C LEU A 271 2.36 13.87 -1.64
N MET A 272 2.41 12.99 -0.64
CA MET A 272 2.62 11.57 -0.86
C MET A 272 1.50 10.75 -0.23
N PHE A 273 0.90 9.88 -1.00
CA PHE A 273 -0.02 8.86 -0.52
C PHE A 273 0.64 7.49 -0.68
N GLU A 274 1.28 6.99 0.38
CA GLU A 274 2.22 5.88 0.24
C GLU A 274 1.91 4.71 1.15
N HIS A 275 2.19 3.51 0.63
CA HIS A 275 2.27 2.30 1.41
C HIS A 275 3.62 2.25 2.15
N VAL A 276 3.57 1.95 3.45
CA VAL A 276 4.75 1.95 4.31
C VAL A 276 4.77 0.74 5.23
N ARG A 277 5.93 0.40 5.78
CA ARG A 277 6.05 -0.58 6.85
C ARG A 277 5.33 -0.08 8.10
N SER A 278 4.48 -0.91 8.69
CA SER A 278 3.76 -0.60 9.93
C SER A 278 4.73 -0.40 11.11
N ARG A 279 4.34 0.46 12.04
CA ARG A 279 5.03 0.62 13.34
C ARG A 279 4.56 -0.41 14.37
N ASN A 280 3.40 -1.03 14.15
CA ASN A 280 2.95 -2.13 14.97
C ASN A 280 3.82 -3.36 14.68
N PRO A 281 4.48 -3.96 15.70
CA PRO A 281 5.44 -5.06 15.47
C PRO A 281 4.81 -6.30 14.83
N VAL A 282 3.53 -6.58 15.10
CA VAL A 282 2.84 -7.73 14.52
C VAL A 282 2.60 -7.50 13.03
N LEU A 283 2.05 -6.33 12.65
CA LEU A 283 1.85 -5.99 11.24
C LEU A 283 3.16 -5.79 10.50
N ALA A 284 4.18 -5.24 11.16
CA ALA A 284 5.52 -5.11 10.59
C ALA A 284 6.11 -6.48 10.22
N LEU A 285 6.00 -7.46 11.14
CA LEU A 285 6.44 -8.83 10.88
C LEU A 285 5.65 -9.45 9.71
N GLU A 286 4.34 -9.25 9.67
CA GLU A 286 3.48 -9.72 8.59
C GLU A 286 3.93 -9.15 7.24
N LEU A 287 4.13 -7.83 7.15
CA LEU A 287 4.60 -7.17 5.93
C LEU A 287 6.02 -7.63 5.54
N ASP A 288 6.91 -7.90 6.50
CA ASP A 288 8.24 -8.45 6.24
C ASP A 288 8.16 -9.87 5.66
N LEU A 289 7.27 -10.72 6.18
CA LEU A 289 7.02 -12.07 5.65
C LEU A 289 6.41 -12.02 4.24
N MET A 290 5.41 -11.16 4.03
CA MET A 290 4.84 -10.92 2.70
C MET A 290 5.92 -10.48 1.72
N ASN A 291 6.77 -9.54 2.12
CA ASN A 291 7.84 -9.04 1.28
C ASN A 291 8.85 -10.14 0.91
N ALA A 292 9.18 -11.04 1.83
CA ALA A 292 10.08 -12.16 1.55
C ALA A 292 9.57 -13.07 0.42
N VAL A 293 8.24 -13.21 0.28
CA VAL A 293 7.60 -14.02 -0.76
C VAL A 293 7.35 -13.21 -2.04
N LEU A 294 6.85 -11.98 -1.91
CA LEU A 294 6.30 -11.21 -3.02
C LEU A 294 7.29 -10.24 -3.68
N HIS A 295 8.43 -9.93 -3.04
CA HIS A 295 9.38 -8.90 -3.51
C HIS A 295 9.91 -9.10 -4.94
N ARG A 296 9.88 -10.35 -5.45
CA ARG A 296 10.29 -10.66 -6.84
C ARG A 296 9.18 -10.45 -7.86
N ALA A 297 7.94 -10.46 -7.41
CA ALA A 297 6.76 -10.41 -8.24
C ALA A 297 5.88 -9.17 -7.96
N GLY A 298 6.18 -8.37 -6.94
CA GLY A 298 5.35 -7.26 -6.50
C GLY A 298 6.13 -6.07 -5.93
N PRO A 299 5.41 -5.02 -5.55
CA PRO A 299 5.99 -3.88 -4.86
C PRO A 299 6.55 -4.32 -3.51
N GLU A 300 7.53 -3.60 -2.99
CA GLU A 300 8.05 -3.86 -1.64
C GLU A 300 7.06 -3.39 -0.58
N MET A 301 6.69 -4.33 0.31
CA MET A 301 5.61 -4.14 1.28
C MET A 301 6.06 -3.49 2.59
N ASN A 302 7.38 -3.40 2.83
CA ASN A 302 7.96 -3.03 4.12
C ASN A 302 8.94 -1.85 4.04
N ARG A 303 8.76 -0.94 3.09
CA ARG A 303 9.62 0.23 2.96
C ARG A 303 9.44 1.22 4.11
N ASP A 304 10.56 1.72 4.64
CA ASP A 304 10.59 2.85 5.58
C ASP A 304 10.56 4.18 4.79
N THR A 305 9.40 4.45 4.19
CA THR A 305 9.22 5.62 3.33
C THR A 305 9.42 6.94 4.08
N VAL A 306 8.99 7.01 5.34
CA VAL A 306 9.09 8.24 6.14
C VAL A 306 10.56 8.62 6.35
N SER A 307 11.40 7.67 6.76
CA SER A 307 12.84 7.90 6.88
C SER A 307 13.49 8.23 5.55
N ASN A 308 13.05 7.62 4.45
CA ASN A 308 13.57 7.91 3.12
C ASN A 308 13.27 9.35 2.67
N VAL A 309 12.06 9.87 2.98
CA VAL A 309 11.68 11.28 2.74
C VAL A 309 12.63 12.24 3.48
N GLN A 310 12.90 11.98 4.76
CA GLN A 310 13.81 12.78 5.56
C GLN A 310 15.25 12.70 5.04
N ARG A 311 15.75 11.51 4.69
CA ARG A 311 17.09 11.29 4.08
C ARG A 311 17.27 12.00 2.74
N ALA A 312 16.19 12.24 2.02
CA ALA A 312 16.21 12.99 0.76
C ALA A 312 16.25 14.51 0.96
N GLY A 313 16.11 15.00 2.20
CA GLY A 313 16.21 16.42 2.54
C GLY A 313 14.86 17.14 2.66
N PHE A 314 13.75 16.41 2.64
CA PHE A 314 12.44 16.99 2.89
C PHE A 314 12.17 17.20 4.38
N LEU A 315 11.47 18.27 4.70
CA LEU A 315 10.91 18.54 6.02
C LEU A 315 9.45 18.11 6.02
N ILE A 316 9.12 17.18 6.91
CA ILE A 316 7.77 16.62 7.00
C ILE A 316 6.90 17.54 7.86
N ASP A 317 5.81 18.03 7.29
CA ASP A 317 4.84 18.91 7.96
C ASP A 317 3.79 18.09 8.71
N ARG A 318 3.25 17.04 8.04
CA ARG A 318 2.16 16.24 8.56
C ARG A 318 2.19 14.82 8.02
N ILE A 319 1.82 13.85 8.87
CA ILE A 319 1.57 12.47 8.47
C ILE A 319 0.23 12.03 9.06
N ARG A 320 -0.67 11.52 8.22
CA ARG A 320 -1.97 10.99 8.64
C ARG A 320 -2.16 9.56 8.17
N CYS A 321 -2.79 8.74 9.01
CA CYS A 321 -3.20 7.39 8.67
C CYS A 321 -4.41 7.42 7.73
N ALA A 322 -4.31 6.77 6.59
CA ALA A 322 -5.42 6.57 5.66
C ALA A 322 -6.04 5.17 5.77
N TYR A 323 -5.21 4.15 5.93
CA TYR A 323 -5.62 2.79 6.25
C TYR A 323 -4.60 2.18 7.19
N LEU A 324 -5.02 1.86 8.42
CA LEU A 324 -4.14 1.53 9.54
C LEU A 324 -2.98 2.55 9.64
N ASP A 325 -1.79 2.10 10.01
CA ASP A 325 -0.55 2.87 9.87
C ASP A 325 0.31 2.38 8.67
N ILE A 326 -0.36 1.77 7.68
CA ILE A 326 0.25 1.15 6.50
C ILE A 326 0.09 2.02 5.25
N PHE A 327 -1.08 2.67 5.06
CA PHE A 327 -1.22 3.72 4.06
C PHE A 327 -1.23 5.08 4.75
N LEU A 328 -0.27 5.91 4.37
CA LEU A 328 -0.07 7.24 4.95
C LEU A 328 -0.27 8.34 3.91
N ALA A 329 -0.95 9.40 4.32
CA ALA A 329 -0.93 10.69 3.64
C ALA A 329 0.17 11.54 4.29
N ILE A 330 1.22 11.85 3.54
CA ILE A 330 2.41 12.57 3.98
C ILE A 330 2.45 13.91 3.26
N GLU A 331 2.51 14.98 4.03
CA GLU A 331 2.73 16.34 3.56
C GLU A 331 4.12 16.78 4.02
N ALA A 332 4.93 17.25 3.08
CA ALA A 332 6.28 17.71 3.34
C ALA A 332 6.62 18.89 2.41
N HIS A 333 7.71 19.59 2.68
CA HIS A 333 8.19 20.66 1.82
C HIS A 333 9.70 20.59 1.62
N LYS A 334 10.17 21.23 0.55
CA LYS A 334 11.61 21.43 0.31
C LYS A 334 12.13 22.49 1.29
N GLY A 335 13.02 22.08 2.19
CA GLY A 335 13.70 23.02 3.10
C GLY A 335 14.46 24.08 2.33
N THR A 336 14.52 25.30 2.87
CA THR A 336 15.44 26.32 2.39
C THR A 336 16.85 26.01 2.88
N LEU A 337 17.87 26.28 2.07
CA LEU A 337 19.29 26.04 2.40
C LEU A 337 19.73 26.57 3.79
N ALA A 338 19.02 27.56 4.33
CA ALA A 338 19.27 28.11 5.66
C ALA A 338 18.88 27.19 6.83
N ALA A 339 17.95 26.24 6.62
CA ALA A 339 17.51 25.31 7.67
C ALA A 339 18.43 24.07 7.78
N ALA A 340 19.17 23.74 6.72
CA ALA A 340 20.07 22.57 6.70
C ALA A 340 21.40 22.82 7.46
N THR A 341 21.73 24.06 7.77
CA THR A 341 22.95 24.44 8.55
C THR A 341 22.69 24.65 10.04
N ALA A 342 21.40 24.56 10.47
CA ALA A 342 21.00 24.82 11.87
C ALA A 342 20.52 23.53 12.60
N ALA A 343 20.57 22.37 11.97
CA ALA A 343 20.26 21.04 12.52
C ALA A 343 21.50 20.15 12.50
#